data_695868edec375a424e5117c8ce9ac0ae
#
_entry.id   695868edec375a424e5117c8ce9ac0ae
#
_cell.length_a   1.000
_cell.length_b   1.000
_cell.length_c   1.000
_cell.angle_alpha   90.00
_cell.angle_beta   90.00
_cell.angle_gamma   90.00
#
_symmetry.space_group_name_H-M   'P 1'
#
loop_
_entity.id
_entity.type
_entity.pdbx_description
1 polymer ?
#
loop_
_entity_poly.entity_id
_entity_poly.type
_entity_poly.pdbx_seq_one_letter_code
_entity_poly.pdbx_strand_id
1 'polypeptide(L)'
;MKCKLTPQLSSDDWKDFCSRFHFSPADLPYIKAIYTALLPLVESCAYYSLDQNLDGISLPHYAYGFVTLGNGIDELSELYLDHEQIQEAYIVDCVSLLLLSKAYAEFAHVIEDQSGLSLAELSFLGDTYSLDLLPQIYERLAPDAIGLTEGQMLLPLKTAALILHLDTNTHADLRQLCNTCSTFLSFQKISSPGLAAYLWCHADIPYNIAF
;
A
#
# COMPACT_ATOMS: atom_id res chain seq x y z
N MET A 1 -9.80 16.59 2.12
CA MET A 1 -8.68 17.22 1.36
C MET A 1 -8.09 16.18 0.40
N LYS A 2 -7.38 16.64 -0.65
CA LYS A 2 -6.67 15.75 -1.61
C LYS A 2 -5.28 16.29 -1.89
N CYS A 3 -4.26 15.44 -1.93
CA CYS A 3 -2.92 15.82 -2.40
C CYS A 3 -2.38 14.79 -3.40
N LYS A 4 -1.55 15.26 -4.34
CA LYS A 4 -0.82 14.39 -5.26
C LYS A 4 0.43 13.88 -4.57
N LEU A 5 0.75 12.61 -4.80
CA LEU A 5 1.98 11.96 -4.34
C LEU A 5 2.82 11.53 -5.55
N THR A 6 4.12 11.47 -5.37
CA THR A 6 5.07 11.13 -6.45
C THR A 6 6.08 10.08 -5.98
N PRO A 7 5.63 8.91 -5.50
CA PRO A 7 6.50 7.91 -4.93
C PRO A 7 7.52 7.41 -5.96
N GLN A 8 8.77 7.31 -5.53
CA GLN A 8 9.86 6.78 -6.37
C GLN A 8 10.76 5.87 -5.56
N LEU A 9 11.31 4.85 -6.22
CA LEU A 9 12.28 3.96 -5.62
C LEU A 9 13.70 4.51 -5.78
N SER A 10 14.44 4.52 -4.67
CA SER A 10 15.84 4.91 -4.61
C SER A 10 16.78 3.75 -4.93
N SER A 11 18.07 4.04 -5.06
CA SER A 11 19.08 3.00 -5.23
C SER A 11 19.13 2.00 -4.08
N ASP A 12 18.80 2.45 -2.85
CA ASP A 12 18.83 1.61 -1.66
C ASP A 12 17.65 0.63 -1.62
N ASP A 13 16.49 1.03 -2.15
CA ASP A 13 15.32 0.14 -2.23
C ASP A 13 15.58 -1.10 -3.10
N TRP A 14 16.50 -0.99 -4.07
CA TRP A 14 16.85 -2.10 -4.95
C TRP A 14 17.87 -3.07 -4.36
N LYS A 15 18.60 -2.68 -3.29
CA LYS A 15 19.64 -3.54 -2.69
C LYS A 15 19.07 -4.85 -2.16
N ASP A 16 17.92 -4.75 -1.49
CA ASP A 16 17.28 -5.89 -0.81
C ASP A 16 16.09 -6.46 -1.59
N PHE A 17 15.73 -5.85 -2.75
CA PHE A 17 14.54 -6.23 -3.51
C PHE A 17 14.52 -7.72 -3.87
N CYS A 18 15.59 -8.21 -4.49
CA CYS A 18 15.65 -9.60 -4.91
C CYS A 18 15.56 -10.58 -3.74
N SER A 19 16.25 -10.27 -2.65
CA SER A 19 16.18 -11.08 -1.42
C SER A 19 14.78 -11.10 -0.82
N ARG A 20 14.15 -9.94 -0.75
CA ARG A 20 12.82 -9.75 -0.14
C ARG A 20 11.71 -10.46 -0.91
N PHE A 21 11.76 -10.43 -2.24
CA PHE A 21 10.73 -10.97 -3.12
C PHE A 21 11.15 -12.25 -3.83
N HIS A 22 12.24 -12.88 -3.37
CA HIS A 22 12.73 -14.18 -3.85
C HIS A 22 13.12 -14.23 -5.34
N PHE A 23 13.61 -13.09 -5.88
CA PHE A 23 14.17 -13.05 -7.23
C PHE A 23 15.67 -13.34 -7.24
N SER A 24 16.17 -13.81 -8.39
CA SER A 24 17.62 -13.85 -8.62
C SER A 24 18.19 -12.44 -8.78
N PRO A 25 19.37 -12.14 -8.22
CA PRO A 25 20.06 -10.86 -8.52
C PRO A 25 20.27 -10.61 -10.01
N ALA A 26 20.33 -11.66 -10.83
CA ALA A 26 20.44 -11.57 -12.29
C ALA A 26 19.18 -10.97 -12.94
N ASP A 27 18.01 -11.08 -12.31
CA ASP A 27 16.73 -10.58 -12.81
C ASP A 27 16.56 -9.07 -12.60
N LEU A 28 17.40 -8.45 -11.76
CA LEU A 28 17.26 -7.05 -11.38
C LEU A 28 17.19 -6.06 -12.56
N PRO A 29 17.99 -6.21 -13.66
CA PRO A 29 17.86 -5.35 -14.82
C PRO A 29 16.47 -5.45 -15.48
N TYR A 30 15.92 -6.65 -15.55
CA TYR A 30 14.59 -6.91 -16.12
C TYR A 30 13.49 -6.30 -15.22
N ILE A 31 13.57 -6.50 -13.92
CA ILE A 31 12.66 -5.91 -12.94
C ILE A 31 12.64 -4.39 -13.04
N LYS A 32 13.82 -3.77 -13.17
CA LYS A 32 13.94 -2.31 -13.36
C LYS A 32 13.35 -1.82 -14.69
N ALA A 33 13.39 -2.63 -15.74
CA ALA A 33 12.72 -2.29 -17.00
C ALA A 33 11.20 -2.26 -16.83
N ILE A 34 10.61 -3.23 -16.11
CA ILE A 34 9.19 -3.26 -15.78
C ILE A 34 8.82 -2.05 -14.87
N TYR A 35 9.64 -1.74 -13.87
CA TYR A 35 9.45 -0.54 -13.05
C TYR A 35 9.41 0.74 -13.89
N THR A 36 10.31 0.87 -14.87
CA THR A 36 10.36 2.03 -15.75
C THR A 36 9.10 2.14 -16.62
N ALA A 37 8.56 1.02 -17.07
CA ALA A 37 7.30 0.97 -17.83
C ALA A 37 6.07 1.28 -16.94
N LEU A 38 6.11 0.90 -15.66
CA LEU A 38 5.05 1.12 -14.69
C LEU A 38 4.94 2.59 -14.23
N LEU A 39 6.07 3.30 -14.09
CA LEU A 39 6.10 4.66 -13.53
C LEU A 39 5.14 5.66 -14.18
N PRO A 40 4.99 5.72 -15.52
CA PRO A 40 4.04 6.63 -16.18
C PRO A 40 2.58 6.34 -15.86
N LEU A 41 2.27 5.14 -15.38
CA LEU A 41 0.91 4.68 -15.06
C LEU A 41 0.54 4.95 -13.59
N VAL A 42 1.51 5.41 -12.77
CA VAL A 42 1.28 5.72 -11.36
C VAL A 42 0.59 7.07 -11.22
N GLU A 43 -0.66 7.06 -10.79
CA GLU A 43 -1.47 8.24 -10.48
C GLU A 43 -1.70 8.35 -8.98
N SER A 44 -0.59 8.41 -8.22
CA SER A 44 -0.67 8.36 -6.76
C SER A 44 -1.23 9.64 -6.16
N CYS A 45 -2.17 9.48 -5.22
CA CYS A 45 -2.70 10.56 -4.43
C CYS A 45 -3.19 10.08 -3.06
N ALA A 46 -3.39 11.04 -2.16
CA ALA A 46 -4.04 10.81 -0.88
C ALA A 46 -5.31 11.65 -0.74
N TYR A 47 -6.34 11.08 -0.13
CA TYR A 47 -7.56 11.74 0.34
C TYR A 47 -7.56 11.67 1.86
N TYR A 48 -7.72 12.80 2.54
CA TYR A 48 -7.53 12.82 4.00
C TYR A 48 -8.32 13.93 4.69
N SER A 49 -8.47 13.77 6.00
CA SER A 49 -8.95 14.80 6.92
C SER A 49 -8.08 14.88 8.16
N LEU A 50 -7.97 16.08 8.70
CA LEU A 50 -7.39 16.38 10.01
C LEU A 50 -8.50 16.56 11.08
N ASP A 51 -9.76 16.38 10.71
CA ASP A 51 -10.89 16.49 11.62
C ASP A 51 -10.91 15.29 12.57
N GLN A 52 -10.92 15.57 13.87
CA GLN A 52 -10.86 14.56 14.93
C GLN A 52 -12.27 14.11 15.36
N ASN A 53 -13.03 13.58 14.41
CA ASN A 53 -14.45 13.28 14.58
C ASN A 53 -14.88 11.88 14.14
N LEU A 54 -13.91 10.93 14.00
CA LEU A 54 -14.23 9.53 13.76
C LEU A 54 -14.70 8.85 15.04
N ASP A 55 -15.81 8.14 14.94
CA ASP A 55 -16.33 7.37 16.06
C ASP A 55 -15.37 6.20 16.38
N GLY A 56 -15.09 5.97 17.66
CA GLY A 56 -14.20 4.91 18.11
C GLY A 56 -12.70 5.23 18.07
N ILE A 57 -12.29 6.44 17.67
CA ILE A 57 -10.92 6.91 17.78
C ILE A 57 -10.79 7.83 19.01
N SER A 58 -9.97 7.42 19.98
CA SER A 58 -9.75 8.16 21.24
C SER A 58 -8.37 8.81 21.30
N LEU A 59 -7.79 9.16 20.16
CA LEU A 59 -6.51 9.85 20.08
C LEU A 59 -6.70 11.37 20.21
N PRO A 60 -5.81 12.09 20.91
CA PRO A 60 -5.89 13.54 21.06
C PRO A 60 -5.64 14.27 19.73
N HIS A 61 -4.74 13.74 18.89
CA HIS A 61 -4.41 14.28 17.58
C HIS A 61 -4.21 13.14 16.60
N TYR A 62 -4.97 13.16 15.50
CA TYR A 62 -4.84 12.19 14.44
C TYR A 62 -5.28 12.77 13.09
N ALA A 63 -4.81 12.14 12.03
CA ALA A 63 -5.36 12.28 10.69
C ALA A 63 -5.85 10.94 10.22
N TYR A 64 -6.76 10.93 9.25
CA TYR A 64 -7.18 9.69 8.59
C TYR A 64 -7.30 9.91 7.09
N GLY A 65 -7.12 8.87 6.33
CA GLY A 65 -7.19 8.99 4.88
C GLY A 65 -6.99 7.72 4.10
N PHE A 66 -7.05 7.89 2.79
CA PHE A 66 -6.72 6.88 1.81
C PHE A 66 -5.46 7.30 1.06
N VAL A 67 -4.60 6.34 0.77
CA VAL A 67 -3.49 6.49 -0.17
C VAL A 67 -3.67 5.47 -1.28
N THR A 68 -3.61 5.91 -2.52
CA THR A 68 -3.71 5.05 -3.71
C THR A 68 -2.56 5.29 -4.67
N LEU A 69 -2.21 4.28 -5.46
CA LEU A 69 -1.28 4.41 -6.59
C LEU A 69 -2.01 4.65 -7.93
N GLY A 70 -3.34 4.61 -7.94
CA GLY A 70 -4.16 4.75 -9.15
C GLY A 70 -4.42 3.42 -9.86
N ASN A 71 -5.31 3.44 -10.85
CA ASN A 71 -5.81 2.25 -11.53
C ASN A 71 -4.84 1.66 -12.57
N GLY A 72 -3.93 2.48 -13.11
CA GLY A 72 -3.03 2.04 -14.18
C GLY A 72 -2.11 0.87 -13.80
N ILE A 73 -1.88 0.65 -12.48
CA ILE A 73 -1.13 -0.51 -11.99
C ILE A 73 -1.96 -1.79 -12.13
N ASP A 74 -3.23 -1.74 -11.76
CA ASP A 74 -4.14 -2.88 -11.87
C ASP A 74 -4.34 -3.25 -13.34
N GLU A 75 -4.54 -2.25 -14.21
CA GLU A 75 -4.65 -2.44 -15.67
C GLU A 75 -3.39 -3.09 -16.27
N LEU A 76 -2.20 -2.67 -15.86
CA LEU A 76 -0.95 -3.27 -16.33
C LEU A 76 -0.81 -4.72 -15.85
N SER A 77 -1.17 -5.00 -14.60
CA SER A 77 -1.14 -6.35 -14.05
C SER A 77 -2.11 -7.27 -14.78
N GLU A 78 -3.34 -6.82 -15.04
CA GLU A 78 -4.34 -7.57 -15.80
C GLU A 78 -3.86 -7.81 -17.24
N LEU A 79 -3.27 -6.80 -17.89
CA LEU A 79 -2.70 -6.96 -19.26
C LEU A 79 -1.64 -8.06 -19.30
N TYR A 80 -0.75 -8.13 -18.31
CA TYR A 80 0.26 -9.20 -18.25
C TYR A 80 -0.40 -10.57 -18.02
N LEU A 81 -1.40 -10.66 -17.15
CA LEU A 81 -2.12 -11.92 -16.89
C LEU A 81 -2.88 -12.42 -18.13
N ASP A 82 -3.52 -11.52 -18.87
CA ASP A 82 -4.24 -11.85 -20.10
C ASP A 82 -3.30 -12.40 -21.22
N HIS A 83 -2.01 -12.04 -21.15
CA HIS A 83 -0.98 -12.54 -22.05
C HIS A 83 -0.18 -13.71 -21.45
N GLU A 84 -0.65 -14.32 -20.38
CA GLU A 84 0.03 -15.43 -19.67
C GLU A 84 1.42 -15.06 -19.12
N GLN A 85 1.71 -13.76 -18.95
CA GLN A 85 2.97 -13.22 -18.43
C GLN A 85 2.90 -13.10 -16.90
N ILE A 86 2.80 -14.24 -16.22
CA ILE A 86 2.58 -14.31 -14.78
C ILE A 86 3.75 -13.72 -13.97
N GLN A 87 4.99 -13.91 -14.48
CA GLN A 87 6.18 -13.36 -13.80
C GLN A 87 6.18 -11.83 -13.84
N GLU A 88 5.81 -11.23 -14.95
CA GLU A 88 5.69 -9.78 -15.12
C GLU A 88 4.61 -9.20 -14.20
N ALA A 89 3.45 -9.82 -14.15
CA ALA A 89 2.38 -9.43 -13.23
C ALA A 89 2.83 -9.49 -11.77
N TYR A 90 3.58 -10.54 -11.37
CA TYR A 90 4.16 -10.65 -10.04
C TYR A 90 5.20 -9.57 -9.75
N ILE A 91 6.05 -9.23 -10.73
CA ILE A 91 7.01 -8.12 -10.60
C ILE A 91 6.27 -6.79 -10.40
N VAL A 92 5.21 -6.52 -11.17
CA VAL A 92 4.36 -5.33 -11.00
C VAL A 92 3.81 -5.27 -9.58
N ASP A 93 3.32 -6.38 -9.04
CA ASP A 93 2.80 -6.45 -7.67
C ASP A 93 3.88 -6.12 -6.64
N CYS A 94 5.05 -6.75 -6.71
CA CYS A 94 6.16 -6.53 -5.79
C CYS A 94 6.68 -5.07 -5.82
N VAL A 95 6.85 -4.51 -7.02
CA VAL A 95 7.30 -3.12 -7.20
C VAL A 95 6.26 -2.14 -6.65
N SER A 96 4.98 -2.41 -6.90
CA SER A 96 3.88 -1.57 -6.42
C SER A 96 3.78 -1.53 -4.90
N LEU A 97 4.07 -2.64 -4.21
CA LEU A 97 4.13 -2.66 -2.74
C LEU A 97 5.20 -1.70 -2.20
N LEU A 98 6.38 -1.65 -2.84
CA LEU A 98 7.41 -0.68 -2.45
C LEU A 98 7.00 0.75 -2.76
N LEU A 99 6.42 1.01 -3.94
CA LEU A 99 5.91 2.34 -4.29
C LEU A 99 4.83 2.80 -3.32
N LEU A 100 3.94 1.91 -2.91
CA LEU A 100 2.89 2.22 -1.95
C LEU A 100 3.48 2.60 -0.58
N SER A 101 4.54 1.90 -0.14
CA SER A 101 5.24 2.27 1.10
C SER A 101 5.91 3.65 1.02
N LYS A 102 6.44 4.05 -0.16
CA LYS A 102 6.95 5.40 -0.38
C LYS A 102 5.84 6.44 -0.38
N ALA A 103 4.69 6.11 -0.96
CA ALA A 103 3.51 6.97 -0.93
C ALA A 103 3.02 7.23 0.51
N TYR A 104 3.06 6.21 1.38
CA TYR A 104 2.74 6.40 2.80
C TYR A 104 3.71 7.34 3.51
N ALA A 105 5.00 7.20 3.25
CA ALA A 105 6.01 8.07 3.85
C ALA A 105 5.84 9.52 3.37
N GLU A 106 5.63 9.72 2.07
CA GLU A 106 5.36 11.04 1.50
C GLU A 106 4.07 11.65 2.06
N PHE A 107 3.01 10.86 2.17
CA PHE A 107 1.75 11.29 2.78
C PHE A 107 1.92 11.69 4.25
N ALA A 108 2.68 10.92 5.02
CA ALA A 108 2.97 11.25 6.42
C ALA A 108 3.66 12.63 6.54
N HIS A 109 4.63 12.93 5.69
CA HIS A 109 5.25 14.25 5.65
C HIS A 109 4.27 15.38 5.30
N VAL A 110 3.36 15.14 4.35
CA VAL A 110 2.30 16.13 4.04
C VAL A 110 1.44 16.42 5.27
N ILE A 111 1.10 15.39 6.05
CA ILE A 111 0.31 15.55 7.29
C ILE A 111 1.10 16.29 8.36
N GLU A 112 2.39 15.96 8.55
CA GLU A 112 3.26 16.68 9.49
C GLU A 112 3.37 18.17 9.14
N ASP A 113 3.61 18.49 7.87
CA ASP A 113 3.71 19.88 7.40
C ASP A 113 2.41 20.68 7.60
N GLN A 114 1.25 20.04 7.41
CA GLN A 114 -0.03 20.71 7.54
C GLN A 114 -0.53 20.84 8.98
N SER A 115 -0.26 19.84 9.83
CA SER A 115 -0.70 19.83 11.22
C SER A 115 0.25 20.59 12.14
N GLY A 116 1.53 20.71 11.78
CA GLY A 116 2.61 21.20 12.64
C GLY A 116 2.96 20.23 13.76
N LEU A 117 2.49 18.98 13.68
CA LEU A 117 2.76 17.90 14.63
C LEU A 117 3.60 16.82 13.95
N SER A 118 4.30 16.02 14.73
CA SER A 118 5.09 14.89 14.23
C SER A 118 4.26 13.61 14.20
N LEU A 119 4.54 12.74 13.22
CA LEU A 119 3.95 11.42 13.19
C LEU A 119 4.50 10.56 14.35
N ALA A 120 3.62 10.10 15.23
CA ALA A 120 3.95 9.15 16.29
C ALA A 120 3.77 7.70 15.85
N GLU A 121 2.70 7.43 15.09
CA GLU A 121 2.38 6.09 14.59
C GLU A 121 1.54 6.17 13.31
N LEU A 122 1.74 5.23 12.40
CA LEU A 122 0.89 5.00 11.24
C LEU A 122 0.26 3.61 11.36
N SER A 123 -1.05 3.57 11.38
CA SER A 123 -1.84 2.34 11.52
C SER A 123 -2.72 2.11 10.30
N PHE A 124 -2.86 0.84 9.90
CA PHE A 124 -3.80 0.44 8.85
C PHE A 124 -5.14 0.04 9.45
N LEU A 125 -6.24 0.32 8.74
CA LEU A 125 -7.51 -0.26 9.10
C LEU A 125 -7.45 -1.79 8.90
N GLY A 126 -8.06 -2.49 9.86
CA GLY A 126 -8.03 -3.95 9.90
C GLY A 126 -6.86 -4.53 10.70
N ASP A 127 -5.92 -3.69 11.13
CA ASP A 127 -4.84 -4.06 12.06
C ASP A 127 -5.15 -3.53 13.48
N THR A 128 -4.81 -2.30 13.76
CA THR A 128 -5.06 -1.65 15.06
C THR A 128 -6.52 -1.18 15.20
N TYR A 129 -7.12 -0.74 14.10
CA TYR A 129 -8.49 -0.23 14.04
C TYR A 129 -9.42 -1.12 13.25
N SER A 130 -10.70 -1.22 13.66
CA SER A 130 -11.70 -2.03 12.97
C SER A 130 -11.93 -1.57 11.53
N LEU A 131 -12.12 -2.53 10.62
CA LEU A 131 -12.58 -2.26 9.26
C LEU A 131 -13.97 -1.62 9.21
N ASP A 132 -14.77 -1.69 10.29
CA ASP A 132 -16.07 -1.03 10.38
C ASP A 132 -15.99 0.50 10.25
N LEU A 133 -14.79 1.09 10.44
CA LEU A 133 -14.56 2.51 10.20
C LEU A 133 -14.46 2.86 8.71
N LEU A 134 -14.20 1.87 7.84
CA LEU A 134 -13.95 2.09 6.42
C LEU A 134 -15.11 2.80 5.69
N PRO A 135 -16.39 2.38 5.85
CA PRO A 135 -17.52 3.08 5.25
C PRO A 135 -17.65 4.52 5.73
N GLN A 136 -17.43 4.78 7.03
CA GLN A 136 -17.50 6.12 7.60
C GLN A 136 -16.42 7.04 7.02
N ILE A 137 -15.17 6.56 6.91
CA ILE A 137 -14.06 7.30 6.31
C ILE A 137 -14.36 7.58 4.84
N TYR A 138 -14.86 6.58 4.12
CA TYR A 138 -15.17 6.68 2.70
C TYR A 138 -16.26 7.74 2.44
N GLU A 139 -17.34 7.72 3.20
CA GLU A 139 -18.43 8.71 3.09
C GLU A 139 -17.93 10.13 3.38
N ARG A 140 -17.11 10.31 4.42
CA ARG A 140 -16.59 11.63 4.79
C ARG A 140 -15.61 12.22 3.79
N LEU A 141 -14.73 11.39 3.24
CA LEU A 141 -13.70 11.84 2.30
C LEU A 141 -14.24 11.94 0.87
N ALA A 142 -15.26 11.17 0.52
CA ALA A 142 -15.89 11.11 -0.81
C ALA A 142 -14.86 11.10 -1.95
N PRO A 143 -13.91 10.14 -1.98
CA PRO A 143 -12.81 10.16 -2.92
C PRO A 143 -13.32 9.91 -4.35
N ASP A 144 -12.88 10.74 -5.31
CA ASP A 144 -13.29 10.65 -6.72
C ASP A 144 -12.57 9.54 -7.50
N ALA A 145 -11.40 9.09 -7.02
CA ALA A 145 -10.58 8.07 -7.69
C ALA A 145 -10.50 6.73 -6.92
N ILE A 146 -11.29 6.56 -5.86
CA ILE A 146 -11.29 5.34 -5.06
C ILE A 146 -12.72 4.84 -4.97
N GLY A 147 -12.93 3.56 -5.27
CA GLY A 147 -14.19 2.85 -5.08
C GLY A 147 -14.18 2.00 -3.80
N LEU A 148 -15.36 1.81 -3.22
CA LEU A 148 -15.58 0.86 -2.12
C LEU A 148 -16.64 -0.16 -2.57
N THR A 149 -16.27 -1.43 -2.58
CA THR A 149 -17.19 -2.52 -2.94
C THR A 149 -18.13 -2.86 -1.78
N GLU A 150 -19.21 -3.61 -2.06
CA GLU A 150 -20.10 -4.15 -1.01
C GLU A 150 -19.36 -5.05 -0.02
N GLY A 151 -18.27 -5.71 -0.45
CA GLY A 151 -17.40 -6.53 0.40
C GLY A 151 -16.36 -5.73 1.18
N GLN A 152 -16.47 -4.40 1.22
CA GLN A 152 -15.53 -3.49 1.89
C GLN A 152 -14.09 -3.56 1.33
N MET A 153 -13.94 -3.86 0.05
CA MET A 153 -12.66 -3.80 -0.65
C MET A 153 -12.50 -2.45 -1.35
N LEU A 154 -11.33 -1.84 -1.19
CA LEU A 154 -10.97 -0.61 -1.88
C LEU A 154 -10.48 -0.91 -3.30
N LEU A 155 -10.85 -0.08 -4.24
CA LEU A 155 -10.38 -0.07 -5.62
C LEU A 155 -9.86 1.33 -5.97
N PRO A 156 -8.72 1.45 -6.65
CA PRO A 156 -7.80 0.39 -7.16
C PRO A 156 -7.23 -0.51 -6.06
N LEU A 157 -6.72 -1.71 -6.42
CA LEU A 157 -6.20 -2.69 -5.46
C LEU A 157 -5.00 -2.17 -4.63
N LYS A 158 -4.21 -1.26 -5.20
CA LYS A 158 -3.09 -0.61 -4.50
C LYS A 158 -3.56 0.65 -3.77
N THR A 159 -4.59 0.47 -2.93
CA THR A 159 -5.17 1.51 -2.07
C THR A 159 -5.23 1.02 -0.62
N ALA A 160 -4.86 1.90 0.32
CA ALA A 160 -4.94 1.61 1.74
C ALA A 160 -5.67 2.71 2.50
N ALA A 161 -6.40 2.32 3.55
CA ALA A 161 -6.99 3.20 4.53
C ALA A 161 -6.09 3.29 5.75
N LEU A 162 -5.76 4.50 6.18
CA LEU A 162 -4.75 4.81 7.19
C LEU A 162 -5.31 5.71 8.28
N ILE A 163 -4.80 5.51 9.50
CA ILE A 163 -4.93 6.43 10.62
C ILE A 163 -3.53 6.80 11.08
N LEU A 164 -3.23 8.10 11.12
CA LEU A 164 -1.96 8.67 11.52
C LEU A 164 -2.13 9.29 12.91
N HIS A 165 -1.49 8.73 13.90
CA HIS A 165 -1.41 9.34 15.23
C HIS A 165 -0.33 10.42 15.23
N LEU A 166 -0.68 11.61 15.69
CA LEU A 166 0.18 12.78 15.71
C LEU A 166 0.49 13.20 17.15
N ASP A 167 1.74 13.63 17.38
CA ASP A 167 2.20 14.07 18.70
C ASP A 167 3.23 15.21 18.53
N THR A 168 3.44 15.95 19.61
CA THR A 168 4.44 17.04 19.65
C THR A 168 5.86 16.56 19.91
N ASN A 169 6.03 15.36 20.52
CA ASN A 169 7.31 14.92 21.09
C ASN A 169 7.83 13.59 20.53
N THR A 170 7.07 12.89 19.69
CA THR A 170 7.43 11.56 19.22
C THR A 170 7.60 11.61 17.70
N HIS A 171 8.66 10.98 17.19
CA HIS A 171 8.88 10.78 15.76
C HIS A 171 8.87 9.29 15.43
N ALA A 172 7.94 8.86 14.59
CA ALA A 172 7.93 7.50 14.07
C ALA A 172 9.09 7.29 13.08
N ASP A 173 9.77 6.15 13.19
CA ASP A 173 10.72 5.74 12.14
C ASP A 173 9.96 5.11 10.97
N LEU A 174 9.64 5.91 9.96
CA LEU A 174 8.90 5.47 8.76
C LEU A 174 9.63 4.37 7.96
N ARG A 175 10.94 4.16 8.21
CA ARG A 175 11.69 3.04 7.62
C ARG A 175 11.20 1.69 8.12
N GLN A 176 10.56 1.65 9.28
CA GLN A 176 9.95 0.44 9.82
C GLN A 176 8.63 0.07 9.13
N LEU A 177 7.98 1.00 8.41
CA LEU A 177 6.77 0.69 7.62
C LEU A 177 7.01 -0.41 6.58
N CYS A 178 8.22 -0.47 6.02
CA CYS A 178 8.61 -1.57 5.14
C CYS A 178 8.73 -2.93 5.86
N ASN A 179 9.00 -2.95 7.17
CA ASN A 179 9.08 -4.18 7.95
C ASN A 179 7.69 -4.65 8.41
N THR A 180 6.72 -3.75 8.48
CA THR A 180 5.32 -4.06 8.83
C THR A 180 4.60 -4.82 7.70
N CYS A 181 5.15 -4.84 6.46
CA CYS A 181 4.68 -5.77 5.43
C CYS A 181 4.83 -7.25 5.82
N SER A 182 5.68 -7.60 6.78
CA SER A 182 5.68 -8.95 7.38
C SER A 182 4.41 -9.19 8.21
N THR A 183 3.79 -8.14 8.73
CA THR A 183 2.52 -8.21 9.45
C THR A 183 1.34 -8.23 8.48
N PHE A 184 1.45 -7.61 7.31
CA PHE A 184 0.46 -7.76 6.21
C PHE A 184 0.34 -9.24 5.77
N LEU A 185 1.40 -10.02 5.93
CA LEU A 185 1.40 -11.46 5.69
C LEU A 185 0.69 -12.26 6.81
N SER A 186 0.44 -11.68 7.98
CA SER A 186 -0.30 -12.34 9.06
C SER A 186 -1.84 -12.26 8.90
N PHE A 187 -2.36 -11.46 7.96
CA PHE A 187 -3.78 -11.43 7.60
C PHE A 187 -4.32 -12.74 6.99
N GLN A 188 -3.44 -13.69 6.67
CA GLN A 188 -3.85 -15.02 6.16
C GLN A 188 -4.48 -15.96 7.18
N LYS A 189 -4.68 -15.56 8.43
CA LYS A 189 -5.38 -16.39 9.43
C LYS A 189 -6.90 -16.20 9.48
N ILE A 190 -7.48 -15.37 8.63
CA ILE A 190 -8.94 -15.29 8.51
C ILE A 190 -9.40 -16.31 7.48
N SER A 191 -9.82 -17.45 7.97
CA SER A 191 -10.44 -18.54 7.24
C SER A 191 -11.73 -18.07 6.57
N SER A 192 -11.69 -17.67 5.31
CA SER A 192 -12.85 -17.49 4.45
C SER A 192 -12.59 -18.14 3.08
N PRO A 193 -13.47 -19.04 2.61
CA PRO A 193 -13.22 -19.84 1.40
C PRO A 193 -13.36 -19.07 0.07
N GLY A 194 -13.33 -17.73 0.07
CA GLY A 194 -13.57 -16.93 -1.12
C GLY A 194 -12.38 -16.08 -1.60
N LEU A 195 -11.25 -16.09 -0.90
CA LEU A 195 -10.11 -15.18 -1.17
C LEU A 195 -8.87 -15.94 -1.70
N ALA A 196 -9.07 -16.82 -2.69
CA ALA A 196 -7.97 -17.56 -3.32
C ALA A 196 -6.96 -16.67 -4.09
N ALA A 197 -7.27 -15.40 -4.36
CA ALA A 197 -6.40 -14.49 -5.10
C ALA A 197 -5.29 -13.87 -4.25
N TYR A 198 -5.36 -13.93 -2.92
CA TYR A 198 -4.34 -13.37 -2.02
C TYR A 198 -3.30 -14.39 -1.52
N LEU A 199 -3.39 -15.65 -1.96
CA LEU A 199 -2.59 -16.77 -1.45
C LEU A 199 -1.18 -16.90 -2.04
N TRP A 200 -0.74 -15.97 -2.90
CA TRP A 200 0.54 -16.12 -3.61
C TRP A 200 1.78 -15.69 -2.82
N CYS A 201 1.64 -15.03 -1.71
CA CYS A 201 2.80 -14.66 -0.88
C CYS A 201 3.28 -15.74 0.10
N HIS A 202 2.57 -16.88 0.23
CA HIS A 202 2.89 -17.95 1.20
C HIS A 202 2.77 -19.34 0.62
N ALA A 203 3.19 -19.57 -0.59
CA ALA A 203 3.45 -20.92 -1.01
C ALA A 203 4.92 -21.23 -0.77
N ASP A 204 5.22 -21.99 0.26
CA ASP A 204 6.28 -22.98 0.23
C ASP A 204 5.95 -23.98 -0.88
N ILE A 205 5.92 -23.54 -2.12
CA ILE A 205 5.84 -24.39 -3.29
C ILE A 205 7.28 -24.55 -3.77
N PRO A 206 7.86 -25.76 -3.64
CA PRO A 206 9.13 -26.04 -4.29
C PRO A 206 8.88 -25.92 -5.80
N TYR A 207 9.42 -24.89 -6.41
CA TYR A 207 9.48 -24.78 -7.87
C TYR A 207 10.39 -25.87 -8.41
N ASN A 208 9.82 -27.05 -8.64
CA ASN A 208 10.39 -28.08 -9.50
C ASN A 208 9.57 -28.05 -10.81
N ILE A 209 9.77 -27.03 -11.61
CA ILE A 209 9.41 -27.09 -13.03
C ILE A 209 10.70 -27.37 -13.78
N ALA A 210 10.95 -28.66 -13.99
CA ALA A 210 11.89 -29.11 -15.00
C ALA A 210 11.26 -28.84 -16.38
N PHE A 211 12.00 -28.13 -17.22
CA PHE A 211 11.76 -28.06 -18.68
C PHE A 211 12.16 -29.40 -19.32
#